data_68a121050d1249bd8b58692bebef658d
#
_entry.id   68a121050d1249bd8b58692bebef658d
#
_cell.length_a   1.000
_cell.length_b   1.000
_cell.length_c   1.000
_cell.angle_alpha   90.00
_cell.angle_beta   90.00
_cell.angle_gamma   90.00
#
_symmetry.space_group_name_H-M   'P 1'
#
loop_
_entity.id
_entity.type
_entity.pdbx_description
1 polymer ?
#
loop_
_entity_poly.entity_id
_entity_poly.type
_entity_poly.pdbx_seq_one_letter_code
_entity_poly.pdbx_strand_id
1 'polypeptide(L)'
;MTTRASATFDIVAWDEKPYDEFEGGRKLTRASVKKVFHGDIEGESSLEYLMVYGEDGSASFVGMEHVVGRVGDRAGSCVLQHSGTFADGIAKSTWFVVRGSGTGKLAGLRGEGSSALGHAQQYAFTLDYDFERDQEPG
;
A
#
# COMPACT_ATOMS: atom_id res chain seq x y z
N MET A 1 -1.43 -18.15 -13.06
CA MET A 1 -2.79 -17.59 -13.10
C MET A 1 -3.04 -16.77 -11.83
N THR A 2 -3.51 -15.56 -12.00
CA THR A 2 -3.74 -14.67 -10.86
C THR A 2 -5.22 -14.59 -10.54
N THR A 3 -5.49 -14.28 -9.28
CA THR A 3 -6.82 -13.99 -8.77
C THR A 3 -6.86 -12.53 -8.39
N ARG A 4 -7.95 -11.85 -8.69
CA ARG A 4 -8.11 -10.45 -8.26
C ARG A 4 -8.86 -10.39 -6.94
N ALA A 5 -8.23 -9.81 -5.94
CA ALA A 5 -8.90 -9.41 -4.71
C ALA A 5 -9.37 -7.98 -4.86
N SER A 6 -10.64 -7.73 -4.60
CA SER A 6 -11.23 -6.39 -4.62
C SER A 6 -11.64 -6.03 -3.21
N ALA A 7 -11.18 -4.90 -2.73
CA ALA A 7 -11.44 -4.44 -1.38
C ALA A 7 -11.63 -2.95 -1.36
N THR A 8 -12.03 -2.45 -0.21
CA THR A 8 -12.01 -1.02 0.09
C THR A 8 -11.22 -0.82 1.37
N PHE A 9 -10.70 0.37 1.58
CA PHE A 9 -10.07 0.68 2.85
C PHE A 9 -10.44 2.08 3.31
N ASP A 10 -10.43 2.23 4.62
CA ASP A 10 -10.57 3.51 5.29
C ASP A 10 -9.22 3.87 5.88
N ILE A 11 -8.86 5.13 5.78
CA ILE A 11 -7.69 5.65 6.48
C ILE A 11 -8.17 6.08 7.86
N VAL A 12 -7.71 5.40 8.89
CA VAL A 12 -8.16 5.67 10.27
C VAL A 12 -7.19 6.53 11.05
N ALA A 13 -5.97 6.71 10.55
CA ALA A 13 -4.99 7.63 11.13
C ALA A 13 -4.00 8.06 10.06
N TRP A 14 -3.62 9.32 10.12
CA TRP A 14 -2.61 9.91 9.24
C TRP A 14 -1.81 10.92 10.05
N ASP A 15 -0.52 10.66 10.22
CA ASP A 15 0.38 11.57 10.93
C ASP A 15 1.58 11.84 10.02
N GLU A 16 1.64 13.04 9.49
CA GLU A 16 2.69 13.43 8.54
C GLU A 16 3.49 14.59 9.12
N LYS A 17 4.80 14.44 9.09
CA LYS A 17 5.73 15.46 9.61
C LYS A 17 6.86 15.70 8.63
N PRO A 18 7.22 16.97 8.38
CA PRO A 18 8.40 17.25 7.59
C PRO A 18 9.66 16.94 8.39
N TYR A 19 10.65 16.41 7.72
CA TYR A 19 11.97 16.19 8.33
C TYR A 19 13.06 17.00 7.62
N ASP A 20 12.71 17.62 6.51
CA ASP A 20 13.59 18.53 5.79
C ASP A 20 12.74 19.50 4.99
N GLU A 21 13.09 20.78 5.03
CA GLU A 21 12.33 21.81 4.34
C GLU A 21 13.27 22.68 3.51
N PHE A 22 12.80 23.04 2.31
CA PHE A 22 13.57 23.82 1.35
C PHE A 22 12.79 25.08 0.96
N GLU A 23 13.42 25.94 0.20
CA GLU A 23 12.76 27.15 -0.31
C GLU A 23 11.64 26.80 -1.28
N GLY A 24 10.65 27.67 -1.40
CA GLY A 24 9.55 27.54 -2.35
C GLY A 24 8.49 26.52 -1.97
N GLY A 25 8.45 26.10 -0.72
CA GLY A 25 7.46 25.12 -0.26
C GLY A 25 7.83 23.68 -0.52
N ARG A 26 9.02 23.43 -1.06
CA ARG A 26 9.53 22.07 -1.23
C ARG A 26 9.88 21.49 0.12
N LYS A 27 9.59 20.23 0.32
CA LYS A 27 9.90 19.57 1.59
C LYS A 27 9.91 18.06 1.45
N LEU A 28 10.57 17.41 2.38
CA LEU A 28 10.52 15.97 2.57
C LEU A 28 9.74 15.68 3.83
N THR A 29 8.81 14.74 3.75
CA THR A 29 8.00 14.37 4.91
C THR A 29 8.01 12.87 5.12
N ARG A 30 7.63 12.46 6.33
CA ARG A 30 7.33 11.09 6.68
C ARG A 30 5.89 11.04 7.18
N ALA A 31 5.11 10.14 6.63
CA ALA A 31 3.71 9.95 7.02
C ALA A 31 3.51 8.55 7.57
N SER A 32 2.95 8.47 8.77
CA SER A 32 2.55 7.21 9.39
C SER A 32 1.05 7.08 9.22
N VAL A 33 0.61 6.00 8.58
CA VAL A 33 -0.78 5.83 8.15
C VAL A 33 -1.29 4.50 8.67
N LYS A 34 -2.53 4.49 9.13
CA LYS A 34 -3.22 3.24 9.50
C LYS A 34 -4.48 3.12 8.69
N LYS A 35 -4.74 1.89 8.24
CA LYS A 35 -5.89 1.58 7.40
C LYS A 35 -6.64 0.39 7.93
N VAL A 36 -7.93 0.32 7.59
CA VAL A 36 -8.77 -0.86 7.80
C VAL A 36 -9.31 -1.26 6.44
N PHE A 37 -9.13 -2.53 6.10
CA PHE A 37 -9.56 -3.10 4.82
C PHE A 37 -10.83 -3.93 5.00
N HIS A 38 -11.70 -3.86 3.98
CA HIS A 38 -12.94 -4.63 3.92
C HIS A 38 -13.12 -5.22 2.52
N GLY A 39 -13.65 -6.41 2.46
CA GLY A 39 -13.94 -7.10 1.19
C GLY A 39 -13.10 -8.35 1.05
N ASP A 40 -12.55 -8.57 -0.14
CA ASP A 40 -11.69 -9.73 -0.37
C ASP A 40 -10.39 -9.68 0.43
N ILE A 41 -10.05 -8.49 0.92
CA ILE A 41 -8.99 -8.31 1.91
C ILE A 41 -9.67 -7.72 3.15
N GLU A 42 -9.53 -8.40 4.27
CA GLU A 42 -10.04 -7.97 5.56
C GLU A 42 -8.89 -7.87 6.53
N GLY A 43 -8.76 -6.74 7.22
CA GLY A 43 -7.71 -6.59 8.21
C GLY A 43 -7.28 -5.16 8.39
N GLU A 44 -6.12 -5.01 8.99
CA GLU A 44 -5.56 -3.71 9.33
C GLU A 44 -4.16 -3.59 8.76
N SER A 45 -3.73 -2.36 8.53
CA SER A 45 -2.36 -2.13 8.10
C SER A 45 -1.74 -0.93 8.77
N SER A 46 -0.41 -0.94 8.79
CA SER A 46 0.43 0.19 9.19
C SER A 46 1.36 0.48 8.02
N LEU A 47 1.34 1.72 7.56
CA LEU A 47 2.08 2.14 6.38
C LEU A 47 2.94 3.35 6.73
N GLU A 48 4.19 3.31 6.27
CA GLU A 48 5.09 4.46 6.39
C GLU A 48 5.43 4.94 5.00
N TYR A 49 5.12 6.21 4.71
CA TYR A 49 5.49 6.88 3.48
C TYR A 49 6.67 7.81 3.71
N LEU A 50 7.55 7.88 2.71
CA LEU A 50 8.49 8.98 2.56
C LEU A 50 8.05 9.76 1.33
N MET A 51 7.87 11.08 1.48
CA MET A 51 7.28 11.93 0.45
C MET A 51 8.17 13.14 0.17
N VAL A 52 8.23 13.52 -1.09
CA VAL A 52 8.85 14.78 -1.50
C VAL A 52 7.80 15.64 -2.19
N TYR A 53 7.69 16.89 -1.74
CA TYR A 53 6.76 17.87 -2.32
C TYR A 53 7.52 18.84 -3.21
N GLY A 54 6.94 19.14 -4.37
CA GLY A 54 7.42 20.17 -5.27
C GLY A 54 6.82 21.53 -4.93
N GLU A 55 7.29 22.56 -5.62
CA GLU A 55 6.80 23.94 -5.42
C GLU A 55 5.33 24.07 -5.79
N ASP A 56 4.85 23.29 -6.73
CA ASP A 56 3.46 23.31 -7.21
C ASP A 56 2.50 22.51 -6.34
N GLY A 57 2.97 21.95 -5.23
CA GLY A 57 2.15 21.12 -4.36
C GLY A 57 2.03 19.66 -4.82
N SER A 58 2.65 19.30 -5.94
CA SER A 58 2.72 17.89 -6.32
C SER A 58 3.67 17.14 -5.40
N ALA A 59 3.55 15.82 -5.37
CA ALA A 59 4.39 15.00 -4.52
C ALA A 59 4.74 13.68 -5.20
N SER A 60 5.88 13.14 -4.81
CA SER A 60 6.25 11.76 -5.11
C SER A 60 6.44 11.03 -3.80
N PHE A 61 6.10 9.75 -3.76
CA PHE A 61 6.17 9.00 -2.51
C PHE A 61 6.56 7.55 -2.73
N VAL A 62 7.15 6.96 -1.71
CA VAL A 62 7.39 5.53 -1.57
C VAL A 62 6.98 5.12 -0.17
N GLY A 63 6.61 3.86 0.01
CA GLY A 63 6.22 3.40 1.34
C GLY A 63 6.22 1.91 1.48
N MET A 64 6.19 1.46 2.73
CA MET A 64 6.06 0.05 3.10
C MET A 64 4.84 -0.09 3.99
N GLU A 65 3.99 -1.04 3.64
CA GLU A 65 2.73 -1.28 4.35
C GLU A 65 2.70 -2.71 4.87
N HIS A 66 2.58 -2.84 6.18
CA HIS A 66 2.42 -4.15 6.83
C HIS A 66 0.94 -4.41 7.01
N VAL A 67 0.43 -5.40 6.31
CA VAL A 67 -0.98 -5.78 6.32
C VAL A 67 -1.13 -7.06 7.15
N VAL A 68 -2.01 -7.02 8.13
CA VAL A 68 -2.33 -8.18 8.98
C VAL A 68 -3.81 -8.48 8.81
N GLY A 69 -4.14 -9.67 8.35
CA GLY A 69 -5.53 -10.04 8.15
C GLY A 69 -5.67 -11.21 7.21
N ARG A 70 -6.62 -11.09 6.30
CA ARG A 70 -7.00 -12.18 5.41
C ARG A 70 -7.07 -11.69 3.98
N VAL A 71 -6.50 -12.47 3.06
CA VAL A 71 -6.67 -12.30 1.63
C VAL A 71 -7.45 -13.52 1.12
N GLY A 72 -8.66 -13.29 0.60
CA GLY A 72 -9.58 -14.37 0.34
C GLY A 72 -9.90 -15.10 1.63
N ASP A 73 -9.64 -16.40 1.68
CA ASP A 73 -9.85 -17.22 2.88
C ASP A 73 -8.55 -17.55 3.63
N ARG A 74 -7.44 -16.89 3.29
CA ARG A 74 -6.12 -17.19 3.88
C ARG A 74 -5.70 -16.09 4.82
N ALA A 75 -5.49 -16.44 6.09
CA ALA A 75 -5.07 -15.50 7.11
C ALA A 75 -3.56 -15.48 7.29
N GLY A 76 -3.04 -14.30 7.57
CA GLY A 76 -1.62 -14.09 7.80
C GLY A 76 -1.26 -12.62 7.73
N SER A 77 -0.04 -12.35 7.31
CA SER A 77 0.41 -10.98 7.09
C SER A 77 1.32 -10.91 5.87
N CYS A 78 1.50 -9.71 5.35
CA CYS A 78 2.43 -9.47 4.25
C CYS A 78 2.86 -8.01 4.27
N VAL A 79 3.85 -7.69 3.45
CA VAL A 79 4.30 -6.31 3.26
C VAL A 79 4.08 -5.93 1.80
N LEU A 80 3.44 -4.78 1.60
CA LEU A 80 3.27 -4.16 0.29
C LEU A 80 4.25 -3.00 0.18
N GLN A 81 4.93 -2.91 -0.95
CA GLN A 81 5.77 -1.76 -1.26
C GLN A 81 5.01 -0.86 -2.22
N HIS A 82 4.89 0.41 -1.87
CA HIS A 82 4.17 1.42 -2.64
C HIS A 82 5.10 2.42 -3.26
N SER A 83 4.73 2.90 -4.44
CA SER A 83 5.32 4.10 -5.01
C SER A 83 4.26 4.84 -5.80
N GLY A 84 4.40 6.15 -5.91
CA GLY A 84 3.43 6.91 -6.64
C GLY A 84 3.69 8.40 -6.65
N THR A 85 2.71 9.11 -7.20
CA THR A 85 2.74 10.55 -7.31
C THR A 85 1.37 11.12 -6.95
N PHE A 86 1.37 12.37 -6.51
CA PHE A 86 0.15 13.12 -6.29
C PHE A 86 0.26 14.44 -7.06
N ALA A 87 -0.69 14.69 -7.95
CA ALA A 87 -0.76 15.92 -8.72
C ALA A 87 -2.20 16.14 -9.17
N ASP A 88 -2.62 17.39 -9.23
CA ASP A 88 -3.95 17.78 -9.70
C ASP A 88 -5.09 17.05 -8.96
N GLY A 89 -4.89 16.81 -7.67
CA GLY A 89 -5.89 16.14 -6.84
C GLY A 89 -5.97 14.63 -7.00
N ILE A 90 -5.08 14.03 -7.81
CA ILE A 90 -5.11 12.60 -8.10
C ILE A 90 -3.82 11.95 -7.57
N ALA A 91 -3.99 10.90 -6.77
CA ALA A 91 -2.89 10.05 -6.34
C ALA A 91 -2.82 8.84 -7.27
N LYS A 92 -1.70 8.70 -7.96
CA LYS A 92 -1.43 7.53 -8.80
C LYS A 92 -0.43 6.67 -8.07
N SER A 93 -0.80 5.43 -7.80
CA SER A 93 0.00 4.53 -6.98
C SER A 93 0.13 3.18 -7.64
N THR A 94 1.28 2.55 -7.42
CA THR A 94 1.48 1.14 -7.72
C THR A 94 1.98 0.47 -6.45
N TRP A 95 1.68 -0.81 -6.32
CA TRP A 95 2.15 -1.60 -5.18
C TRP A 95 2.41 -3.03 -5.61
N PHE A 96 3.27 -3.69 -4.84
CA PHE A 96 3.49 -5.12 -5.00
C PHE A 96 3.80 -5.74 -3.65
N VAL A 97 3.52 -7.04 -3.55
CA VAL A 97 3.87 -7.80 -2.35
C VAL A 97 5.38 -8.02 -2.34
N VAL A 98 6.04 -7.63 -1.26
CA VAL A 98 7.48 -7.88 -1.11
C VAL A 98 7.70 -9.38 -1.00
N ARG A 99 8.54 -9.93 -1.87
CA ARG A 99 8.81 -11.36 -1.91
C ARG A 99 9.34 -11.85 -0.57
N GLY A 100 8.77 -12.93 -0.08
CA GLY A 100 9.16 -13.53 1.19
C GLY A 100 8.54 -12.86 2.41
N SER A 101 7.69 -11.86 2.23
CA SER A 101 7.07 -11.15 3.36
C SER A 101 5.80 -11.83 3.89
N GLY A 102 5.24 -12.76 3.15
CA GLY A 102 4.01 -13.43 3.57
C GLY A 102 4.25 -14.36 4.75
N THR A 103 3.32 -14.33 5.71
CA THR A 103 3.36 -15.20 6.88
C THR A 103 2.05 -15.95 7.02
N GLY A 104 2.04 -16.99 7.87
CA GLY A 104 0.86 -17.81 8.05
C GLY A 104 0.42 -18.43 6.74
N LYS A 105 -0.85 -18.37 6.43
CA LYS A 105 -1.37 -18.90 5.17
C LYS A 105 -1.10 -17.99 3.97
N LEU A 106 -0.47 -16.83 4.20
CA LEU A 106 -0.02 -15.94 3.14
C LEU A 106 1.45 -16.17 2.75
N ALA A 107 2.09 -17.20 3.29
CA ALA A 107 3.44 -17.57 2.86
C ALA A 107 3.43 -17.85 1.35
N GLY A 108 4.40 -17.29 0.63
CA GLY A 108 4.49 -17.44 -0.82
C GLY A 108 3.61 -16.48 -1.62
N LEU A 109 2.89 -15.58 -0.95
CA LEU A 109 2.03 -14.62 -1.65
C LEU A 109 2.86 -13.73 -2.57
N ARG A 110 2.37 -13.57 -3.81
CA ARG A 110 2.86 -12.63 -4.80
C ARG A 110 1.69 -11.82 -5.30
N GLY A 111 1.92 -10.58 -5.64
CA GLY A 111 0.83 -9.79 -6.20
C GLY A 111 1.23 -8.36 -6.46
N GLU A 112 0.39 -7.69 -7.23
CA GLU A 112 0.59 -6.29 -7.58
C GLU A 112 -0.74 -5.62 -7.85
N GLY A 113 -0.73 -4.31 -7.83
CA GLY A 113 -1.89 -3.51 -8.18
C GLY A 113 -1.51 -2.08 -8.45
N SER A 114 -2.49 -1.32 -8.91
CA SER A 114 -2.32 0.11 -9.17
C SER A 114 -3.65 0.82 -9.04
N SER A 115 -3.59 2.12 -8.84
CA SER A 115 -4.79 2.95 -8.77
C SER A 115 -4.48 4.39 -9.17
N ALA A 116 -5.55 5.11 -9.51
CA ALA A 116 -5.52 6.55 -9.69
C ALA A 116 -6.78 7.08 -8.99
N LEU A 117 -6.60 7.67 -7.80
CA LEU A 117 -7.72 8.01 -6.92
C LEU A 117 -7.67 9.47 -6.51
N GLY A 118 -8.84 10.11 -6.56
CA GLY A 118 -9.04 11.41 -5.94
C GLY A 118 -9.35 11.25 -4.45
N HIS A 119 -9.63 12.35 -3.80
CA HIS A 119 -10.01 12.33 -2.39
C HIS A 119 -11.37 11.64 -2.22
N ALA A 120 -11.47 10.77 -1.22
CA ALA A 120 -12.69 10.03 -0.93
C ALA A 120 -12.72 9.65 0.55
N GLN A 121 -13.89 9.26 1.04
CA GLN A 121 -14.03 8.74 2.40
C GLN A 121 -13.58 7.29 2.48
N GLN A 122 -13.76 6.57 1.39
CA GLN A 122 -13.36 5.18 1.30
C GLN A 122 -12.70 4.95 -0.06
N TYR A 123 -11.64 4.17 -0.07
CA TYR A 123 -10.81 3.98 -1.24
C TYR A 123 -10.88 2.55 -1.75
N ALA A 124 -10.98 2.42 -3.08
CA ALA A 124 -10.92 1.12 -3.72
C ALA A 124 -9.48 0.62 -3.73
N PHE A 125 -9.32 -0.69 -3.57
CA PHE A 125 -8.02 -1.34 -3.58
C PHE A 125 -8.15 -2.68 -4.29
N THR A 126 -7.23 -2.96 -5.19
CA THR A 126 -7.19 -4.27 -5.86
C THR A 126 -5.81 -4.87 -5.73
N LEU A 127 -5.78 -6.19 -5.70
CA LEU A 127 -4.53 -6.95 -5.69
C LEU A 127 -4.72 -8.14 -6.62
N ASP A 128 -3.93 -8.19 -7.68
CA ASP A 128 -3.87 -9.36 -8.54
C ASP A 128 -2.77 -10.25 -7.98
N TYR A 129 -3.15 -11.41 -7.47
CA TYR A 129 -2.24 -12.22 -6.68
C TYR A 129 -2.27 -13.69 -7.07
N ASP A 130 -1.21 -14.37 -6.73
CA ASP A 130 -1.12 -15.82 -6.71
C ASP A 130 -0.13 -16.22 -5.60
N PHE A 131 0.14 -17.50 -5.51
CA PHE A 131 1.10 -18.00 -4.52
C PHE A 131 2.21 -18.71 -5.25
N GLU A 132 3.44 -18.52 -4.76
CA GLU A 132 4.57 -19.29 -5.27
C GLU A 132 4.27 -20.76 -5.02
N ARG A 133 4.54 -21.57 -6.02
CA ARG A 133 4.47 -23.00 -5.83
C ARG A 133 5.51 -23.40 -4.82
N ASP A 134 5.09 -24.25 -3.91
CA ASP A 134 6.02 -24.85 -2.99
C ASP A 134 7.08 -25.55 -3.83
N GLN A 135 8.31 -25.09 -3.67
CA GLN A 135 9.44 -25.68 -4.39
C GLN A 135 9.83 -26.95 -3.67
N GLU A 136 8.98 -27.94 -3.77
CA GLU A 136 9.27 -29.20 -3.13
C GLU A 136 10.65 -29.67 -3.54
N PRO A 137 11.55 -29.83 -2.59
CA PRO A 137 12.86 -30.38 -2.90
C PRO A 137 12.66 -31.85 -3.27
N GLY A 138 12.55 -32.07 -4.47
CA GLY A 138 12.50 -33.40 -4.97
C GLY A 138 11.32 -34.19 -4.64
#